data_dbd150fb6e94fb46389495761c54a3e9
#
_entry.id   dbd150fb6e94fb46389495761c54a3e9
#
_cell.length_a   1.000
_cell.length_b   1.000
_cell.length_c   1.000
_cell.angle_alpha   90.00
_cell.angle_beta   90.00
_cell.angle_gamma   90.00
#
_symmetry.space_group_name_H-M   'P 1'
#
loop_
_entity.id
_entity.type
_entity.pdbx_description
1 polymer ?
#
loop_
_entity_poly.entity_id
_entity_poly.type
_entity_poly.pdbx_seq_one_letter_code
_entity_poly.pdbx_strand_id
1 'polypeptide(L)'
;MPSPQWKINNINSSWFKGDTVNLGVGQGYLSATPLQLSYYAAFLANKGKLKKLSFLSDLDQQETHSLVPKNITNSDWNNLHQSMIDVIEHPKGTAKRLKKNKEFIVAAKSGTVELVSLDSKEDYEIVRENKGKRDHAIIVAFGPMPDPKYAVSVVIENGESGGSVAGPVAIEVLKKLIKE
;
A
#
# COMPACT_ATOMS: atom_id res chain seq x y z
N MET A 1 -7.52 -14.47 -5.34
CA MET A 1 -8.28 -13.21 -5.16
C MET A 1 -9.70 -13.57 -4.75
N PRO A 2 -10.31 -12.91 -3.77
CA PRO A 2 -11.68 -13.19 -3.35
C PRO A 2 -12.67 -13.03 -4.52
N SER A 3 -13.63 -13.94 -4.58
CA SER A 3 -14.69 -13.96 -5.57
C SER A 3 -15.89 -14.71 -5.00
N PRO A 4 -17.09 -14.61 -5.59
CA PRO A 4 -18.25 -15.39 -5.15
C PRO A 4 -17.94 -16.89 -5.05
N GLN A 5 -17.30 -17.46 -6.06
CA GLN A 5 -16.94 -18.87 -6.06
C GLN A 5 -15.89 -19.21 -4.99
N TRP A 6 -14.87 -18.31 -4.81
CA TRP A 6 -13.88 -18.49 -3.75
C TRP A 6 -14.55 -18.51 -2.37
N LYS A 7 -15.50 -17.61 -2.11
CA LYS A 7 -16.19 -17.52 -0.81
C LYS A 7 -17.02 -18.79 -0.53
N ILE A 8 -17.72 -19.30 -1.53
CA ILE A 8 -18.45 -20.57 -1.41
C ILE A 8 -17.48 -21.70 -1.04
N ASN A 9 -16.38 -21.81 -1.77
CA ASN A 9 -15.44 -22.91 -1.61
C ASN A 9 -14.62 -22.87 -0.31
N ASN A 10 -14.34 -21.69 0.23
CA ASN A 10 -13.43 -21.53 1.37
C ASN A 10 -14.14 -21.13 2.68
N ILE A 11 -15.29 -20.47 2.59
CA ILE A 11 -16.03 -19.95 3.74
C ILE A 11 -17.40 -20.63 3.89
N ASN A 12 -17.84 -21.39 2.88
CA ASN A 12 -19.14 -22.02 2.80
C ASN A 12 -20.31 -21.01 2.96
N SER A 13 -20.17 -19.85 2.33
CA SER A 13 -21.12 -18.74 2.43
C SER A 13 -21.30 -18.04 1.08
N SER A 14 -22.49 -17.49 0.83
CA SER A 14 -22.75 -16.72 -0.38
C SER A 14 -22.08 -15.36 -0.35
N TRP A 15 -21.86 -14.78 -1.54
CA TRP A 15 -21.35 -13.41 -1.68
C TRP A 15 -22.45 -12.39 -1.44
N PHE A 16 -22.22 -11.45 -0.55
CA PHE A 16 -23.13 -10.34 -0.24
C PHE A 16 -22.64 -9.02 -0.87
N LYS A 17 -23.53 -8.06 -1.01
CA LYS A 17 -23.18 -6.71 -1.50
C LYS A 17 -22.11 -6.03 -0.63
N GLY A 18 -22.16 -6.25 0.67
CA GLY A 18 -21.15 -5.76 1.62
C GLY A 18 -19.75 -6.29 1.34
N ASP A 19 -19.62 -7.54 0.87
CA ASP A 19 -18.30 -8.09 0.49
C ASP A 19 -17.66 -7.31 -0.67
N THR A 20 -18.49 -6.88 -1.65
CA THR A 20 -18.01 -6.05 -2.78
C THR A 20 -17.54 -4.68 -2.29
N VAL A 21 -18.27 -4.06 -1.36
CA VAL A 21 -17.89 -2.76 -0.79
C VAL A 21 -16.58 -2.88 -0.01
N ASN A 22 -16.47 -3.88 0.87
CA ASN A 22 -15.26 -4.15 1.65
C ASN A 22 -14.06 -4.44 0.73
N LEU A 23 -14.23 -5.28 -0.29
CA LEU A 23 -13.18 -5.56 -1.26
C LEU A 23 -12.72 -4.29 -1.99
N GLY A 24 -13.67 -3.40 -2.34
CA GLY A 24 -13.40 -2.14 -3.03
C GLY A 24 -12.53 -1.16 -2.23
N VAL A 25 -12.54 -1.23 -0.90
CA VAL A 25 -11.68 -0.43 -0.02
C VAL A 25 -10.44 -1.18 0.49
N GLY A 26 -10.22 -2.41 0.00
CA GLY A 26 -9.06 -3.23 0.38
C GLY A 26 -9.21 -3.94 1.72
N GLN A 27 -10.45 -4.12 2.18
CA GLN A 27 -10.79 -4.82 3.43
C GLN A 27 -11.48 -6.18 3.16
N GLY A 28 -11.96 -6.81 4.21
CA GLY A 28 -12.67 -8.09 4.15
C GLY A 28 -11.74 -9.26 3.83
N TYR A 29 -12.07 -10.04 2.82
CA TYR A 29 -11.31 -11.24 2.45
C TYR A 29 -10.06 -10.97 1.59
N LEU A 30 -9.72 -9.71 1.30
CA LEU A 30 -8.52 -9.37 0.52
C LEU A 30 -7.28 -9.61 1.37
N SER A 31 -6.39 -10.46 0.89
CA SER A 31 -5.08 -10.72 1.50
C SER A 31 -3.98 -10.42 0.49
N ALA A 32 -2.92 -9.78 0.95
CA ALA A 32 -1.73 -9.50 0.18
C ALA A 32 -0.48 -9.66 1.05
N THR A 33 0.58 -10.22 0.48
CA THR A 33 1.88 -10.27 1.15
C THR A 33 2.60 -8.92 1.04
N PRO A 34 3.55 -8.59 1.94
CA PRO A 34 4.39 -7.40 1.79
C PRO A 34 5.10 -7.34 0.42
N LEU A 35 5.55 -8.48 -0.11
CA LEU A 35 6.15 -8.54 -1.44
C LEU A 35 5.16 -8.12 -2.55
N GLN A 36 3.92 -8.59 -2.48
CA GLN A 36 2.87 -8.18 -3.43
C GLN A 36 2.56 -6.68 -3.33
N LEU A 37 2.56 -6.12 -2.12
CA LEU A 37 2.36 -4.69 -1.90
C LEU A 37 3.51 -3.85 -2.46
N SER A 38 4.77 -4.26 -2.27
CA SER A 38 5.93 -3.56 -2.86
C SER A 38 5.94 -3.67 -4.38
N TYR A 39 5.55 -4.82 -4.93
CA TYR A 39 5.43 -5.01 -6.36
C TYR A 39 4.30 -4.15 -6.96
N TYR A 40 3.19 -4.03 -6.24
CA TYR A 40 2.12 -3.10 -6.62
C TYR A 40 2.58 -1.63 -6.55
N ALA A 41 3.37 -1.25 -5.55
CA ALA A 41 3.97 0.08 -5.49
C ALA A 41 4.89 0.34 -6.69
N ALA A 42 5.70 -0.66 -7.10
CA ALA A 42 6.53 -0.58 -8.31
C ALA A 42 5.68 -0.48 -9.59
N PHE A 43 4.54 -1.17 -9.67
CA PHE A 43 3.58 -1.02 -10.77
C PHE A 43 3.07 0.42 -10.88
N LEU A 44 2.66 1.02 -9.76
CA LEU A 44 2.20 2.41 -9.73
C LEU A 44 3.32 3.38 -10.10
N ALA A 45 4.52 3.18 -9.56
CA ALA A 45 5.71 3.98 -9.87
C ALA A 45 6.03 4.00 -11.36
N ASN A 46 5.93 2.84 -12.03
CA ASN A 46 6.24 2.65 -13.43
C ASN A 46 5.04 2.85 -14.38
N LYS A 47 3.98 3.51 -13.90
CA LYS A 47 2.78 3.80 -14.70
C LYS A 47 2.21 2.56 -15.39
N GLY A 48 2.09 1.48 -14.62
CA GLY A 48 1.49 0.21 -15.06
C GLY A 48 2.42 -0.73 -15.84
N LYS A 49 3.70 -0.42 -15.93
CA LYS A 49 4.70 -1.30 -16.52
C LYS A 49 5.40 -2.09 -15.43
N LEU A 50 5.45 -3.40 -15.56
CA LEU A 50 6.11 -4.28 -14.61
C LEU A 50 7.18 -5.13 -15.29
N LYS A 51 8.31 -5.28 -14.61
CA LYS A 51 9.29 -6.32 -14.89
C LYS A 51 8.96 -7.54 -14.05
N LYS A 52 9.29 -8.73 -14.51
CA LYS A 52 9.19 -9.95 -13.72
C LYS A 52 10.06 -9.82 -12.47
N LEU A 53 9.54 -10.20 -11.30
CA LEU A 53 10.34 -10.22 -10.09
C LEU A 53 11.48 -11.24 -10.21
N SER A 54 12.68 -10.84 -9.83
CA SER A 54 13.86 -11.71 -9.71
C SER A 54 14.61 -11.37 -8.44
N PHE A 55 15.15 -12.40 -7.80
CA PHE A 55 16.10 -12.28 -6.70
C PHE A 55 17.56 -12.43 -7.18
N LEU A 56 17.76 -12.63 -8.50
CA LEU A 56 19.07 -12.78 -9.12
C LEU A 56 19.39 -11.49 -9.88
N SER A 57 20.59 -10.95 -9.65
CA SER A 57 21.08 -9.70 -10.26
C SER A 57 21.41 -9.86 -11.76
N ASP A 58 21.68 -11.07 -12.23
CA ASP A 58 22.27 -11.33 -13.56
C ASP A 58 21.24 -11.49 -14.68
N LEU A 59 19.95 -11.26 -14.41
CA LEU A 59 18.90 -11.36 -15.44
C LEU A 59 18.65 -10.01 -16.10
N ASP A 60 19.56 -9.61 -16.97
CA ASP A 60 19.54 -8.33 -17.69
C ASP A 60 18.40 -8.16 -18.71
N GLN A 61 17.65 -9.21 -19.02
CA GLN A 61 16.57 -9.16 -20.01
C GLN A 61 15.25 -9.67 -19.45
N GLN A 62 14.65 -8.88 -18.54
CA GLN A 62 13.30 -9.17 -18.11
C GLN A 62 12.29 -8.49 -19.04
N GLU A 63 11.44 -9.30 -19.65
CA GLU A 63 10.30 -8.79 -20.41
C GLU A 63 9.46 -7.86 -19.52
N THR A 64 9.19 -6.66 -20.06
CA THR A 64 8.31 -5.70 -19.40
C THR A 64 6.89 -5.98 -19.85
N HIS A 65 6.02 -6.35 -18.91
CA HIS A 65 4.60 -6.52 -19.16
C HIS A 65 3.85 -5.23 -18.83
N SER A 66 3.02 -4.78 -19.76
CA SER A 66 2.08 -3.69 -19.52
C SER A 66 0.73 -4.27 -19.14
N LEU A 67 0.26 -3.96 -17.93
CA LEU A 67 -1.06 -4.34 -17.43
C LEU A 67 -2.03 -3.15 -17.42
N VAL A 68 -1.69 -2.10 -18.17
CA VAL A 68 -2.49 -0.87 -18.21
C VAL A 68 -3.77 -1.10 -19.01
N PRO A 69 -4.96 -0.87 -18.46
CA PRO A 69 -6.19 -0.83 -19.21
C PRO A 69 -6.11 0.24 -20.31
N LYS A 70 -6.69 -0.04 -21.48
CA LYS A 70 -6.61 0.82 -22.67
C LYS A 70 -7.15 2.25 -22.46
N ASN A 71 -7.99 2.44 -21.47
CA ASN A 71 -8.64 3.73 -21.17
C ASN A 71 -7.87 4.59 -20.16
N ILE A 72 -6.73 4.14 -19.63
CA ILE A 72 -5.90 4.92 -18.70
C ILE A 72 -4.89 5.74 -19.49
N THR A 73 -4.90 7.05 -19.27
CA THR A 73 -4.06 8.02 -19.97
C THR A 73 -2.82 8.39 -19.14
N ASN A 74 -1.85 9.06 -19.76
CA ASN A 74 -0.71 9.64 -19.03
C ASN A 74 -1.15 10.71 -18.01
N SER A 75 -2.23 11.43 -18.28
CA SER A 75 -2.81 12.39 -17.34
C SER A 75 -3.31 11.70 -16.07
N ASP A 76 -3.95 10.53 -16.19
CA ASP A 76 -4.44 9.77 -15.06
C ASP A 76 -3.28 9.28 -14.18
N TRP A 77 -2.19 8.82 -14.79
CA TRP A 77 -0.97 8.44 -14.06
C TRP A 77 -0.34 9.63 -13.34
N ASN A 78 -0.28 10.80 -13.97
CA ASN A 78 0.26 12.00 -13.34
C ASN A 78 -0.62 12.46 -12.17
N ASN A 79 -1.94 12.41 -12.31
CA ASN A 79 -2.89 12.70 -11.25
C ASN A 79 -2.75 11.72 -10.08
N LEU A 80 -2.57 10.43 -10.37
CA LEU A 80 -2.32 9.40 -9.36
C LEU A 80 -1.02 9.69 -8.59
N HIS A 81 0.09 9.93 -9.31
CA HIS A 81 1.37 10.26 -8.69
C HIS A 81 1.27 11.50 -7.81
N GLN A 82 0.62 12.57 -8.32
CA GLN A 82 0.43 13.78 -7.53
C GLN A 82 -0.40 13.52 -6.27
N SER A 83 -1.48 12.76 -6.38
CA SER A 83 -2.31 12.38 -5.23
C SER A 83 -1.52 11.58 -4.19
N MET A 84 -0.61 10.70 -4.63
CA MET A 84 0.26 9.94 -3.73
C MET A 84 1.38 10.79 -3.12
N ILE A 85 1.88 11.81 -3.82
CA ILE A 85 2.79 12.82 -3.28
C ILE A 85 2.07 13.63 -2.20
N ASP A 86 0.82 14.02 -2.43
CA ASP A 86 0.02 14.83 -1.52
C ASP A 86 -0.30 14.12 -0.19
N VAL A 87 -0.21 12.81 -0.14
CA VAL A 87 -0.28 12.04 1.12
C VAL A 87 0.75 12.52 2.14
N ILE A 88 1.93 12.96 1.66
CA ILE A 88 3.02 13.50 2.50
C ILE A 88 3.09 15.03 2.42
N GLU A 89 2.98 15.61 1.22
CA GLU A 89 3.25 17.04 1.00
C GLU A 89 2.08 17.95 1.39
N HIS A 90 0.84 17.50 1.22
CA HIS A 90 -0.32 18.31 1.49
C HIS A 90 -0.57 18.48 3.00
N PRO A 91 -1.00 19.66 3.49
CA PRO A 91 -1.27 19.91 4.91
C PRO A 91 -2.31 18.98 5.53
N LYS A 92 -3.22 18.43 4.72
CA LYS A 92 -4.24 17.45 5.13
C LYS A 92 -3.84 16.00 4.80
N GLY A 93 -2.61 15.76 4.32
CA GLY A 93 -2.12 14.42 3.97
C GLY A 93 -2.05 13.50 5.18
N THR A 94 -2.41 12.23 4.99
CA THR A 94 -2.47 11.22 6.08
C THR A 94 -1.09 10.88 6.64
N ALA A 95 -0.01 11.14 5.90
CA ALA A 95 1.37 10.95 6.32
C ALA A 95 2.19 12.26 6.32
N LYS A 96 1.57 13.41 6.47
CA LYS A 96 2.20 14.75 6.43
C LYS A 96 3.37 14.93 7.42
N ARG A 97 3.40 14.17 8.52
CA ARG A 97 4.49 14.20 9.51
C ARG A 97 5.82 13.77 8.91
N LEU A 98 5.81 12.95 7.85
CA LEU A 98 7.01 12.48 7.16
C LEU A 98 7.71 13.56 6.34
N LYS A 99 7.03 14.67 6.02
CA LYS A 99 7.57 15.78 5.24
C LYS A 99 8.90 16.31 5.79
N LYS A 100 9.03 16.36 7.11
CA LYS A 100 10.24 16.87 7.78
C LYS A 100 11.42 15.90 7.76
N ASN A 101 11.18 14.63 7.48
CA ASN A 101 12.16 13.55 7.62
C ASN A 101 12.74 13.08 6.28
N LYS A 102 12.44 13.75 5.17
CA LYS A 102 12.87 13.34 3.84
C LYS A 102 13.66 14.43 3.12
N GLU A 103 14.60 13.99 2.31
CA GLU A 103 15.50 14.84 1.51
C GLU A 103 15.04 14.92 0.04
N PHE A 104 14.06 14.12 -0.35
CA PHE A 104 13.53 14.02 -1.72
C PHE A 104 12.01 13.84 -1.68
N ILE A 105 11.35 14.04 -2.81
CA ILE A 105 9.90 13.85 -2.92
C ILE A 105 9.58 12.36 -3.01
N VAL A 106 8.63 11.93 -2.21
CA VAL A 106 8.14 10.54 -2.13
C VAL A 106 6.65 10.52 -2.39
N ALA A 107 6.22 9.59 -3.25
CA ALA A 107 4.82 9.22 -3.40
C ALA A 107 4.50 8.06 -2.44
N ALA A 108 3.40 8.15 -1.70
CA ALA A 108 3.03 7.14 -0.71
C ALA A 108 1.52 6.96 -0.57
N LYS A 109 1.13 5.83 0.03
CA LYS A 109 -0.25 5.59 0.51
C LYS A 109 -0.19 4.84 1.83
N SER A 110 -0.77 5.42 2.85
CA SER A 110 -0.96 4.76 4.15
C SER A 110 -2.18 3.85 4.12
N GLY A 111 -2.11 2.74 4.82
CA GLY A 111 -3.20 1.79 5.03
C GLY A 111 -3.27 1.37 6.49
N THR A 112 -4.43 0.87 6.88
CA THR A 112 -4.68 0.24 8.16
C THR A 112 -5.48 -1.02 7.88
N VAL A 113 -5.04 -2.16 8.42
CA VAL A 113 -5.76 -3.42 8.32
C VAL A 113 -6.46 -3.68 9.64
N GLU A 114 -7.77 -3.65 9.59
CA GLU A 114 -8.61 -3.95 10.73
C GLU A 114 -8.54 -5.45 11.06
N LEU A 115 -8.16 -5.78 12.29
CA LEU A 115 -8.09 -7.15 12.78
C LEU A 115 -9.39 -7.61 13.44
N VAL A 116 -10.14 -6.68 13.99
CA VAL A 116 -11.37 -6.95 14.72
C VAL A 116 -12.49 -6.10 14.15
N SER A 117 -13.59 -6.73 13.78
CA SER A 117 -14.82 -6.00 13.44
C SER A 117 -15.42 -5.41 14.72
N LEU A 118 -15.70 -4.12 14.72
CA LEU A 118 -16.15 -3.38 15.89
C LEU A 118 -17.58 -2.87 15.64
N ASP A 119 -18.46 -3.13 16.59
CA ASP A 119 -19.87 -2.72 16.50
C ASP A 119 -20.08 -1.31 17.10
N SER A 120 -19.15 -0.84 17.94
CA SER A 120 -19.25 0.47 18.59
C SER A 120 -17.89 1.17 18.76
N LYS A 121 -17.92 2.48 19.07
CA LYS A 121 -16.70 3.25 19.42
C LYS A 121 -16.10 2.83 20.75
N GLU A 122 -16.91 2.36 21.68
CA GLU A 122 -16.49 1.88 22.99
C GLU A 122 -15.69 0.58 22.83
N ASP A 123 -16.09 -0.31 21.94
CA ASP A 123 -15.33 -1.51 21.59
C ASP A 123 -13.97 -1.16 20.99
N TYR A 124 -13.88 -0.07 20.23
CA TYR A 124 -12.61 0.39 19.65
C TYR A 124 -11.58 0.76 20.71
N GLU A 125 -11.96 1.50 21.74
CA GLU A 125 -11.04 1.87 22.82
C GLU A 125 -10.57 0.63 23.63
N ILE A 126 -11.48 -0.31 23.92
CA ILE A 126 -11.15 -1.57 24.59
C ILE A 126 -10.17 -2.41 23.77
N VAL A 127 -10.40 -2.50 22.47
CA VAL A 127 -9.50 -3.24 21.56
C VAL A 127 -8.15 -2.56 21.48
N ARG A 128 -8.11 -1.23 21.46
CA ARG A 128 -6.90 -0.44 21.39
C ARG A 128 -6.01 -0.57 22.64
N GLU A 129 -6.57 -0.77 23.80
CA GLU A 129 -5.82 -1.06 25.03
C GLU A 129 -5.09 -2.42 24.94
N ASN A 130 -5.66 -3.38 24.22
CA ASN A 130 -5.02 -4.67 24.00
C ASN A 130 -4.07 -4.60 22.79
N LYS A 131 -2.78 -4.45 23.04
CA LYS A 131 -1.75 -4.31 22.00
C LYS A 131 -1.82 -5.40 20.91
N GLY A 132 -2.15 -6.63 21.26
CA GLY A 132 -2.24 -7.74 20.31
C GLY A 132 -3.49 -7.72 19.40
N LYS A 133 -4.43 -6.84 19.65
CA LYS A 133 -5.67 -6.69 18.85
C LYS A 133 -5.72 -5.42 18.01
N ARG A 134 -4.69 -4.58 18.11
CA ARG A 134 -4.61 -3.33 17.35
C ARG A 134 -4.45 -3.62 15.88
N ASP A 135 -4.95 -2.71 15.06
CA ASP A 135 -4.85 -2.78 13.61
C ASP A 135 -3.39 -2.82 13.13
N HIS A 136 -3.15 -3.45 12.00
CA HIS A 136 -1.82 -3.42 11.38
C HIS A 136 -1.61 -2.10 10.63
N ALA A 137 -0.44 -1.50 10.85
CA ALA A 137 0.00 -0.31 10.12
C ALA A 137 0.67 -0.70 8.82
N ILE A 138 0.18 -0.17 7.70
CA ILE A 138 0.75 -0.41 6.38
C ILE A 138 1.08 0.92 5.70
N ILE A 139 2.18 0.95 4.97
CA ILE A 139 2.48 1.99 4.00
C ILE A 139 3.14 1.36 2.77
N VAL A 140 2.76 1.85 1.60
CA VAL A 140 3.49 1.65 0.36
C VAL A 140 4.03 2.98 -0.08
N ALA A 141 5.26 3.02 -0.60
CA ALA A 141 5.90 4.24 -1.06
C ALA A 141 6.87 3.96 -2.20
N PHE A 142 7.13 4.98 -3.01
CA PHE A 142 8.15 4.94 -4.04
C PHE A 142 8.79 6.31 -4.26
N GLY A 143 10.01 6.31 -4.73
CA GLY A 143 10.78 7.52 -4.96
C GLY A 143 12.19 7.26 -5.51
N PRO A 144 12.98 8.33 -5.75
CA PRO A 144 12.61 9.75 -5.67
C PRO A 144 11.69 10.15 -6.83
N MET A 145 10.75 11.07 -6.57
CA MET A 145 9.93 11.63 -7.63
C MET A 145 10.67 12.80 -8.30
N PRO A 146 10.48 13.06 -9.61
CA PRO A 146 9.50 12.45 -10.52
C PRO A 146 9.96 11.17 -11.21
N ASP A 147 11.20 10.72 -11.01
CA ASP A 147 11.79 9.52 -11.62
C ASP A 147 12.06 8.45 -10.55
N PRO A 148 11.03 7.67 -10.16
CA PRO A 148 11.14 6.72 -9.06
C PRO A 148 12.02 5.52 -9.43
N LYS A 149 13.01 5.23 -8.58
CA LYS A 149 13.93 4.10 -8.74
C LYS A 149 13.64 2.96 -7.77
N TYR A 150 13.05 3.26 -6.64
CA TYR A 150 12.79 2.30 -5.58
C TYR A 150 11.35 2.35 -5.15
N ALA A 151 10.80 1.17 -4.84
CA ALA A 151 9.48 1.01 -4.24
C ALA A 151 9.63 0.17 -2.96
N VAL A 152 8.86 0.52 -1.94
CA VAL A 152 8.89 -0.14 -0.63
C VAL A 152 7.47 -0.36 -0.13
N SER A 153 7.26 -1.46 0.57
CA SER A 153 6.12 -1.66 1.46
C SER A 153 6.61 -1.96 2.87
N VAL A 154 5.95 -1.40 3.86
CA VAL A 154 6.21 -1.66 5.26
C VAL A 154 4.91 -2.06 5.93
N VAL A 155 4.96 -3.19 6.61
CA VAL A 155 3.86 -3.70 7.45
C VAL A 155 4.38 -3.80 8.88
N ILE A 156 3.68 -3.16 9.81
CA ILE A 156 3.97 -3.25 11.24
C ILE A 156 2.74 -3.81 11.92
N GLU A 157 2.85 -5.04 12.40
CA GLU A 157 1.78 -5.71 13.10
C GLU A 157 1.40 -4.92 14.35
N ASN A 158 0.10 -4.74 14.55
CA ASN A 158 -0.48 -4.01 15.69
C ASN A 158 0.02 -2.56 15.83
N GLY A 159 0.49 -1.97 14.74
CA GLY A 159 1.07 -0.62 14.70
C GLY A 159 0.06 0.52 14.57
N GLU A 160 -1.21 0.25 14.41
CA GLU A 160 -2.37 1.17 14.30
C GLU A 160 -2.31 2.13 13.10
N SER A 161 -1.23 2.88 12.92
CA SER A 161 -1.18 3.98 11.96
C SER A 161 -0.09 3.81 10.91
N GLY A 162 -0.50 3.57 9.66
CA GLY A 162 0.43 3.46 8.54
C GLY A 162 1.31 4.71 8.36
N GLY A 163 0.73 5.91 8.44
CA GLY A 163 1.47 7.15 8.25
C GLY A 163 2.42 7.49 9.40
N SER A 164 2.06 7.16 10.64
CA SER A 164 2.82 7.56 11.84
C SER A 164 3.84 6.50 12.29
N VAL A 165 3.57 5.23 12.05
CA VAL A 165 4.38 4.10 12.55
C VAL A 165 5.15 3.42 11.41
N ALA A 166 4.47 2.98 10.34
CA ALA A 166 5.15 2.36 9.20
C ALA A 166 5.87 3.38 8.30
N GLY A 167 5.36 4.62 8.23
CA GLY A 167 5.91 5.68 7.40
C GLY A 167 7.36 6.03 7.66
N PRO A 168 7.79 6.29 8.91
CA PRO A 168 9.18 6.59 9.21
C PRO A 168 10.15 5.50 8.74
N VAL A 169 9.77 4.22 8.90
CA VAL A 169 10.57 3.08 8.45
C VAL A 169 10.71 3.10 6.93
N ALA A 170 9.62 3.33 6.19
CA ALA A 170 9.64 3.40 4.73
C ALA A 170 10.57 4.53 4.23
N ILE A 171 10.52 5.71 4.86
CA ILE A 171 11.39 6.84 4.50
C ILE A 171 12.86 6.51 4.76
N GLU A 172 13.21 5.89 5.89
CA GLU A 172 14.59 5.52 6.20
C GLU A 172 15.13 4.44 5.24
N VAL A 173 14.31 3.46 4.85
CA VAL A 173 14.69 2.48 3.83
C VAL A 173 14.96 3.17 2.48
N LEU A 174 14.04 4.02 2.02
CA LEU A 174 14.22 4.76 0.76
C LEU A 174 15.48 5.67 0.78
N LYS A 175 15.75 6.34 1.91
CA LYS A 175 16.96 7.15 2.07
C LYS A 175 18.23 6.35 1.90
N LYS A 176 18.30 5.15 2.48
CA LYS A 176 19.46 4.28 2.34
C LYS A 176 19.64 3.84 0.88
N LEU A 177 18.59 3.35 0.24
CA LEU A 177 18.65 2.87 -1.14
C LEU A 177 19.00 3.98 -2.15
N ILE A 178 18.61 5.23 -1.90
CA ILE A 178 18.86 6.35 -2.81
C ILE A 178 20.30 6.90 -2.66
N LYS A 179 20.93 6.69 -1.49
CA LYS A 179 22.30 7.15 -1.22
C LYS A 179 23.38 6.15 -1.64
N GLU A 180 23.00 4.90 -1.89
CA GLU A 180 23.84 3.86 -2.48
C GLU A 180 23.92 3.99 -4.02
#